data_b989a61320822acf0ff65a193a55d9af
#
_entry.id   b989a61320822acf0ff65a193a55d9af
#
_cell.length_a   1.000
_cell.length_b   1.000
_cell.length_c   1.000
_cell.angle_alpha   90.00
_cell.angle_beta   90.00
_cell.angle_gamma   90.00
#
_symmetry.space_group_name_H-M   'P 1'
#
loop_
_entity.id
_entity.type
_entity.pdbx_description
1 polymer ?
#
loop_
_entity_poly.entity_id
_entity_poly.type
_entity_poly.pdbx_seq_one_letter_code
_entity_poly.pdbx_strand_id
1 'polypeptide(L)'
;MARILAVAAFGLLCSAQRPFSTSELIRDPGVYGPPLELVHLYYDSFPTGIAVSASGRLFSNYPGALDQNDTYAPGNGRYTIAELVSNTTESPYPSAAINSPPGGAINYTTYPPSGAGYSNYFIGSQSIVIDALDRAWVLDTGRVQTPNGTLVYATYGGPKLVGINLTNNTILFPTTVAFPDSYLNDVRFDLRKNVTASGKGVAYITDSSVEGRNGIIIVDLGTGESWRHLDGHPSVRPEQQYLSFQWGVPLYANNAGKPFGYNSFGADGISLSADGESLFWKAVGSRYLFSIPTARLRDNSATSEVMAQGAITNHGQTGQSDGFELDSNGYIYHGNMEQNAIGFFNPANGTDQIYVRDPLINWVDTFSTGTDGYLYFTVNQLDFGPGFYSNAGPDRRVKPWAVFRVPLPYNGTKVLLC
;
A
#
# COMPACT_ATOMS: atom_id res chain seq x y z
N MET A 1 -48.63 -20.80 85.04
CA MET A 1 -47.69 -21.21 83.96
C MET A 1 -48.08 -20.48 82.69
N ALA A 2 -47.48 -19.40 82.43
CA ALA A 2 -47.74 -18.65 81.20
C ALA A 2 -46.64 -18.97 80.15
N ARG A 3 -47.06 -19.50 79.02
CA ARG A 3 -46.18 -19.74 77.87
C ARG A 3 -46.14 -18.48 77.01
N ILE A 4 -44.95 -17.87 76.88
CA ILE A 4 -44.68 -16.78 75.97
C ILE A 4 -44.38 -17.41 74.63
N LEU A 5 -45.18 -17.12 73.58
CA LEU A 5 -44.88 -17.43 72.20
C LEU A 5 -43.99 -16.23 71.64
N ALA A 6 -42.76 -16.56 71.30
CA ALA A 6 -41.92 -15.66 70.52
C ALA A 6 -42.23 -15.83 69.03
N VAL A 7 -42.76 -14.81 68.41
CA VAL A 7 -42.95 -14.74 66.94
C VAL A 7 -41.67 -14.14 66.37
N ALA A 8 -40.92 -14.99 65.66
CA ALA A 8 -39.76 -14.53 64.90
C ALA A 8 -40.25 -13.90 63.60
N ALA A 9 -40.12 -12.62 63.44
CA ALA A 9 -40.35 -11.92 62.17
C ALA A 9 -39.14 -12.11 61.26
N PHE A 10 -39.30 -12.96 60.22
CA PHE A 10 -38.37 -13.04 59.11
C PHE A 10 -38.59 -11.81 58.22
N GLY A 11 -37.70 -10.82 58.35
CA GLY A 11 -37.59 -9.73 57.38
C GLY A 11 -37.03 -10.25 56.04
N LEU A 12 -37.86 -10.32 55.03
CA LEU A 12 -37.41 -10.47 53.63
C LEU A 12 -36.62 -9.23 53.23
N LEU A 13 -35.30 -9.34 53.26
CA LEU A 13 -34.42 -8.39 52.59
C LEU A 13 -34.63 -8.55 51.08
N CYS A 14 -35.56 -7.79 50.53
CA CYS A 14 -35.67 -7.60 49.08
C CYS A 14 -34.44 -6.81 48.66
N SER A 15 -33.40 -7.50 48.19
CA SER A 15 -32.30 -6.80 47.54
C SER A 15 -32.86 -6.14 46.27
N ALA A 16 -33.00 -4.82 46.31
CA ALA A 16 -33.35 -4.06 45.11
C ALA A 16 -32.31 -4.37 44.03
N GLN A 17 -32.68 -5.15 43.02
CA GLN A 17 -31.85 -5.33 41.84
C GLN A 17 -31.59 -3.94 41.26
N ARG A 18 -30.31 -3.58 41.14
CA ARG A 18 -29.95 -2.35 40.40
C ARG A 18 -30.59 -2.41 39.02
N PRO A 19 -31.21 -1.36 38.54
CA PRO A 19 -31.77 -1.35 37.21
C PRO A 19 -30.63 -1.65 36.22
N PHE A 20 -30.86 -2.64 35.35
CA PHE A 20 -29.92 -3.05 34.33
C PHE A 20 -29.69 -1.88 33.37
N SER A 21 -28.44 -1.39 33.29
CA SER A 21 -28.04 -0.33 32.36
C SER A 21 -26.90 -0.78 31.47
N THR A 22 -27.07 -0.67 30.17
CA THR A 22 -26.02 -0.95 29.19
C THR A 22 -24.97 0.18 29.13
N SER A 23 -25.20 1.32 29.79
CA SER A 23 -24.23 2.43 29.83
C SER A 23 -22.99 2.13 30.65
N GLU A 24 -23.03 1.10 31.53
CA GLU A 24 -21.88 0.63 32.31
C GLU A 24 -21.02 -0.39 31.57
N LEU A 25 -21.46 -0.85 30.37
CA LEU A 25 -20.72 -1.79 29.58
C LEU A 25 -19.68 -1.06 28.71
N ILE A 26 -18.52 -1.69 28.58
CA ILE A 26 -17.49 -1.23 27.61
C ILE A 26 -18.11 -1.32 26.22
N ARG A 27 -18.01 -0.23 25.47
CA ARG A 27 -18.49 -0.11 24.09
C ARG A 27 -17.36 0.31 23.19
N ASP A 28 -17.31 -0.32 22.01
CA ASP A 28 -16.52 0.19 20.90
C ASP A 28 -17.33 1.34 20.25
N PRO A 29 -16.82 2.59 20.22
CA PRO A 29 -17.52 3.70 19.57
C PRO A 29 -17.55 3.57 18.05
N GLY A 30 -16.74 2.67 17.46
CA GLY A 30 -16.61 2.49 16.01
C GLY A 30 -15.78 3.56 15.31
N VAL A 31 -15.79 4.78 15.84
CA VAL A 31 -15.10 5.96 15.25
C VAL A 31 -14.18 6.59 16.28
N TYR A 32 -12.96 6.95 15.85
CA TYR A 32 -11.96 7.63 16.67
C TYR A 32 -11.08 8.54 15.80
N GLY A 33 -10.62 9.67 16.36
CA GLY A 33 -9.74 10.63 15.68
C GLY A 33 -10.49 11.67 14.84
N PRO A 34 -9.80 12.36 13.92
CA PRO A 34 -10.42 13.37 13.06
C PRO A 34 -11.43 12.76 12.09
N PRO A 35 -12.49 13.51 11.68
CA PRO A 35 -13.45 13.04 10.71
C PRO A 35 -12.79 12.85 9.34
N LEU A 36 -13.27 11.87 8.58
CA LEU A 36 -12.86 11.65 7.20
C LEU A 36 -13.46 12.73 6.29
N GLU A 37 -12.62 13.37 5.47
CA GLU A 37 -13.04 14.24 4.41
C GLU A 37 -12.99 13.48 3.07
N LEU A 38 -14.14 13.37 2.38
CA LEU A 38 -14.22 12.73 1.08
C LEU A 38 -13.59 13.63 0.00
N VAL A 39 -12.66 13.06 -0.80
CA VAL A 39 -11.95 13.75 -1.88
C VAL A 39 -12.42 13.30 -3.24
N HIS A 40 -12.53 11.98 -3.46
CA HIS A 40 -12.88 11.40 -4.76
C HIS A 40 -13.64 10.09 -4.62
N LEU A 41 -14.54 9.81 -5.57
CA LEU A 41 -15.28 8.55 -5.70
C LEU A 41 -15.01 7.92 -7.06
N TYR A 42 -14.57 6.65 -7.04
CA TYR A 42 -14.30 5.86 -8.26
C TYR A 42 -15.49 4.96 -8.59
N TYR A 43 -16.04 5.13 -9.76
CA TYR A 43 -17.21 4.36 -10.22
C TYR A 43 -16.86 3.28 -11.25
N ASP A 44 -15.69 3.34 -11.87
CA ASP A 44 -15.33 2.46 -12.98
C ASP A 44 -14.13 1.56 -12.66
N SER A 45 -12.92 2.09 -12.63
CA SER A 45 -11.68 1.33 -12.44
C SER A 45 -11.31 1.16 -10.97
N PHE A 46 -10.67 0.02 -10.63
CA PHE A 46 -10.25 -0.33 -9.27
C PHE A 46 -8.97 0.44 -8.88
N PRO A 47 -9.03 1.40 -7.92
CA PRO A 47 -7.87 2.20 -7.57
C PRO A 47 -6.99 1.50 -6.53
N THR A 48 -5.68 1.67 -6.62
CA THR A 48 -4.75 1.37 -5.52
C THR A 48 -4.04 2.62 -5.05
N GLY A 49 -3.60 3.50 -5.94
CA GLY A 49 -2.76 4.64 -5.61
C GLY A 49 -3.49 5.97 -5.50
N ILE A 50 -2.91 6.84 -4.68
CA ILE A 50 -3.17 8.28 -4.65
C ILE A 50 -1.84 9.02 -4.51
N ALA A 51 -1.63 10.05 -5.33
CA ALA A 51 -0.47 10.93 -5.22
C ALA A 51 -0.90 12.39 -5.35
N VAL A 52 -0.35 13.24 -4.47
CA VAL A 52 -0.71 14.67 -4.39
C VAL A 52 0.51 15.52 -4.74
N SER A 53 0.38 16.35 -5.80
CA SER A 53 1.42 17.30 -6.19
C SER A 53 1.46 18.53 -5.28
N ALA A 54 2.53 19.29 -5.36
CA ALA A 54 2.67 20.55 -4.62
C ALA A 54 1.60 21.59 -5.02
N SER A 55 1.08 21.50 -6.25
CA SER A 55 -0.01 22.36 -6.73
C SER A 55 -1.42 21.84 -6.39
N GLY A 56 -1.52 20.71 -5.70
CA GLY A 56 -2.81 20.10 -5.33
C GLY A 56 -3.45 19.23 -6.44
N ARG A 57 -2.72 18.95 -7.54
CA ARG A 57 -3.18 17.96 -8.53
C ARG A 57 -3.14 16.57 -7.91
N LEU A 58 -4.14 15.75 -8.23
CA LEU A 58 -4.32 14.42 -7.70
C LEU A 58 -4.17 13.39 -8.82
N PHE A 59 -3.43 12.32 -8.54
CA PHE A 59 -3.21 11.23 -9.50
C PHE A 59 -3.52 9.88 -8.87
N SER A 60 -3.99 8.94 -9.69
CA SER A 60 -4.32 7.59 -9.24
C SER A 60 -3.85 6.55 -10.26
N ASN A 61 -3.71 5.31 -9.80
CA ASN A 61 -3.40 4.16 -10.66
C ASN A 61 -4.39 3.01 -10.47
N TYR A 62 -4.54 2.22 -11.52
CA TYR A 62 -5.52 1.15 -11.66
C TYR A 62 -4.84 -0.11 -12.19
N PRO A 63 -4.30 -0.98 -11.30
CA PRO A 63 -3.48 -2.09 -11.73
C PRO A 63 -4.32 -3.26 -12.25
N GLY A 64 -4.18 -3.58 -13.52
CA GLY A 64 -4.76 -4.78 -14.12
C GLY A 64 -4.25 -6.10 -13.51
N ALA A 65 -3.26 -6.03 -12.63
CA ALA A 65 -2.77 -7.17 -11.85
C ALA A 65 -3.66 -7.52 -10.65
N LEU A 66 -4.46 -6.57 -10.15
CA LEU A 66 -5.37 -6.75 -9.02
C LEU A 66 -6.84 -6.82 -9.45
N ASP A 67 -7.16 -6.22 -10.59
CA ASP A 67 -8.48 -6.36 -11.22
C ASP A 67 -8.32 -6.64 -12.73
N GLN A 68 -8.76 -7.82 -13.15
CA GLN A 68 -8.71 -8.21 -14.56
C GLN A 68 -9.48 -7.26 -15.47
N ASN A 69 -10.51 -6.57 -14.95
CA ASN A 69 -11.31 -5.61 -15.72
C ASN A 69 -10.51 -4.34 -16.06
N ASP A 70 -9.43 -4.04 -15.32
CA ASP A 70 -8.55 -2.91 -15.58
C ASP A 70 -7.37 -3.25 -16.50
N THR A 71 -7.24 -4.52 -16.90
CA THR A 71 -6.26 -4.92 -17.92
C THR A 71 -6.60 -4.26 -19.26
N TYR A 72 -5.68 -3.45 -19.77
CA TYR A 72 -5.86 -2.80 -21.06
C TYR A 72 -5.86 -3.81 -22.21
N ALA A 73 -6.89 -3.72 -23.05
CA ALA A 73 -6.95 -4.37 -24.36
C ALA A 73 -7.42 -3.35 -25.41
N PRO A 74 -6.98 -3.43 -26.67
CA PRO A 74 -7.39 -2.49 -27.70
C PRO A 74 -8.91 -2.33 -27.78
N GLY A 75 -9.38 -1.09 -27.59
CA GLY A 75 -10.79 -0.74 -27.69
C GLY A 75 -11.62 -0.90 -26.41
N ASN A 76 -11.05 -1.36 -25.27
CA ASN A 76 -11.80 -1.47 -24.02
C ASN A 76 -11.87 -0.17 -23.20
N GLY A 77 -11.16 0.89 -23.63
CA GLY A 77 -11.17 2.19 -22.96
C GLY A 77 -10.45 2.25 -21.61
N ARG A 78 -9.74 1.18 -21.21
CA ARG A 78 -9.04 1.15 -19.93
C ARG A 78 -7.72 1.93 -19.99
N TYR A 79 -7.29 2.39 -18.84
CA TYR A 79 -6.01 3.06 -18.61
C TYR A 79 -5.50 2.64 -17.22
N THR A 80 -4.19 2.73 -17.01
CA THR A 80 -3.60 2.31 -15.73
C THR A 80 -3.17 3.48 -14.86
N ILE A 81 -3.06 4.70 -15.42
CA ILE A 81 -2.74 5.95 -14.70
C ILE A 81 -3.70 7.06 -15.14
N ALA A 82 -4.22 7.79 -14.17
CA ALA A 82 -5.07 8.96 -14.43
C ALA A 82 -4.80 10.13 -13.48
N GLU A 83 -5.15 11.32 -13.91
CA GLU A 83 -5.36 12.50 -13.08
C GLU A 83 -6.83 12.58 -12.67
N LEU A 84 -7.09 12.86 -11.39
CA LEU A 84 -8.43 13.10 -10.86
C LEU A 84 -8.82 14.55 -11.15
N VAL A 85 -9.65 14.74 -12.17
CA VAL A 85 -10.00 16.09 -12.67
C VAL A 85 -11.23 16.69 -11.98
N SER A 86 -12.00 15.89 -11.26
CA SER A 86 -13.08 16.30 -10.37
C SER A 86 -13.22 15.29 -9.24
N ASN A 87 -14.23 15.44 -8.38
CA ASN A 87 -14.51 14.47 -7.30
C ASN A 87 -15.12 13.14 -7.77
N THR A 88 -15.35 12.95 -9.08
CA THR A 88 -15.91 11.72 -9.65
C THR A 88 -15.45 11.43 -11.08
N THR A 89 -14.45 12.15 -11.58
CA THR A 89 -14.02 12.02 -12.99
C THR A 89 -12.51 11.95 -13.07
N GLU A 90 -12.01 10.97 -13.81
CA GLU A 90 -10.59 10.73 -14.08
C GLU A 90 -10.28 10.99 -15.56
N SER A 91 -9.03 11.35 -15.84
CA SER A 91 -8.51 11.51 -17.20
C SER A 91 -7.18 10.77 -17.34
N PRO A 92 -6.98 9.93 -18.37
CA PRO A 92 -5.72 9.20 -18.58
C PRO A 92 -4.50 10.13 -18.56
N TYR A 93 -3.51 9.82 -17.73
CA TYR A 93 -2.34 10.66 -17.53
C TYR A 93 -1.03 9.94 -17.86
N PRO A 94 0.01 10.57 -18.44
CA PRO A 94 0.02 11.95 -18.96
C PRO A 94 -0.77 12.09 -20.27
N SER A 95 -1.19 10.99 -20.89
CA SER A 95 -2.05 10.95 -22.07
C SER A 95 -2.69 9.58 -22.24
N ALA A 96 -3.76 9.50 -23.02
CA ALA A 96 -4.34 8.22 -23.40
C ALA A 96 -3.34 7.36 -24.21
N ALA A 97 -2.47 7.98 -25.00
CA ALA A 97 -1.55 7.25 -25.87
C ALA A 97 -0.59 6.32 -25.10
N ILE A 98 0.06 6.81 -24.05
CA ILE A 98 1.01 5.98 -23.26
C ILE A 98 0.29 4.90 -22.44
N ASN A 99 -0.99 5.08 -22.13
CA ASN A 99 -1.84 4.10 -21.47
C ASN A 99 -2.40 3.04 -22.42
N SER A 100 -2.10 3.12 -23.73
CA SER A 100 -2.70 2.28 -24.78
C SER A 100 -1.62 1.51 -25.55
N PRO A 101 -1.00 0.49 -24.95
CA PRO A 101 -0.01 -0.34 -25.66
C PRO A 101 -0.64 -0.97 -26.91
N PRO A 102 0.02 -0.89 -28.10
CA PRO A 102 -0.61 -1.17 -29.42
C PRO A 102 -1.25 -2.55 -29.56
N GLY A 103 -0.66 -3.56 -28.93
CA GLY A 103 -1.17 -4.96 -28.94
C GLY A 103 -1.95 -5.35 -27.69
N GLY A 104 -2.21 -4.39 -26.77
CA GLY A 104 -2.75 -4.68 -25.44
C GLY A 104 -1.65 -4.93 -24.41
N ALA A 105 -2.04 -5.06 -23.14
CA ALA A 105 -1.13 -5.30 -22.03
C ALA A 105 -0.63 -6.75 -21.92
N ILE A 106 -1.24 -7.69 -22.64
CA ILE A 106 -0.88 -9.10 -22.65
C ILE A 106 -0.35 -9.52 -24.02
N ASN A 107 0.77 -10.23 -24.02
CA ASN A 107 1.29 -10.91 -25.20
C ASN A 107 0.78 -12.36 -25.25
N TYR A 108 -0.19 -12.63 -26.12
CA TYR A 108 -0.74 -13.96 -26.37
C TYR A 108 0.06 -14.80 -27.38
N THR A 109 1.16 -14.28 -27.92
CA THR A 109 2.03 -15.06 -28.84
C THR A 109 3.00 -15.98 -28.11
N THR A 110 3.15 -15.80 -26.78
CA THR A 110 3.91 -16.68 -25.88
C THR A 110 3.02 -17.74 -25.24
N TYR A 111 3.62 -18.86 -24.82
CA TYR A 111 2.92 -19.90 -24.08
C TYR A 111 3.75 -20.29 -22.83
N PRO A 112 3.26 -20.03 -21.60
CA PRO A 112 2.01 -19.32 -21.30
C PRO A 112 2.06 -17.85 -21.77
N PRO A 113 0.90 -17.16 -21.84
CA PRO A 113 0.86 -15.73 -22.12
C PRO A 113 1.70 -14.93 -21.10
N SER A 114 2.30 -13.85 -21.56
CA SER A 114 3.12 -12.95 -20.71
C SER A 114 2.65 -11.52 -20.80
N GLY A 115 3.12 -10.66 -19.90
CA GLY A 115 2.97 -9.21 -20.03
C GLY A 115 3.63 -8.71 -21.32
N ALA A 116 3.07 -7.68 -21.91
CA ALA A 116 3.63 -7.09 -23.14
C ALA A 116 4.95 -6.34 -22.84
N GLY A 117 5.93 -6.48 -23.73
CA GLY A 117 7.27 -5.90 -23.58
C GLY A 117 7.43 -4.50 -24.17
N TYR A 118 6.46 -3.59 -23.97
CA TYR A 118 6.54 -2.23 -24.50
C TYR A 118 7.20 -1.27 -23.50
N SER A 119 8.44 -0.86 -23.76
CA SER A 119 9.18 0.07 -22.90
C SER A 119 8.58 1.48 -22.86
N ASN A 120 7.88 1.90 -23.93
CA ASN A 120 7.32 3.25 -24.08
C ASN A 120 5.82 3.37 -23.72
N TYR A 121 5.24 2.31 -23.15
CA TYR A 121 3.83 2.26 -22.75
C TYR A 121 3.69 1.72 -21.34
N PHE A 122 2.67 2.15 -20.63
CA PHE A 122 2.27 1.51 -19.38
C PHE A 122 1.61 0.17 -19.68
N ILE A 123 1.95 -0.84 -18.88
CA ILE A 123 1.43 -2.22 -19.03
C ILE A 123 0.51 -2.55 -17.86
N GLY A 124 1.02 -2.45 -16.61
CA GLY A 124 0.31 -2.74 -15.39
C GLY A 124 0.93 -1.96 -14.24
N SER A 125 0.61 -0.66 -14.17
CA SER A 125 1.20 0.24 -13.18
C SER A 125 0.60 0.00 -11.80
N GLN A 126 1.45 -0.22 -10.79
CA GLN A 126 1.04 -0.51 -9.42
C GLN A 126 1.08 0.71 -8.51
N SER A 127 2.00 1.65 -8.74
CA SER A 127 2.17 2.82 -7.89
C SER A 127 2.41 4.08 -8.70
N ILE A 128 1.95 5.22 -8.14
CA ILE A 128 2.29 6.56 -8.58
C ILE A 128 2.68 7.40 -7.36
N VAL A 129 3.83 8.07 -7.42
CA VAL A 129 4.37 8.86 -6.32
C VAL A 129 4.84 10.21 -6.83
N ILE A 130 4.66 11.27 -6.04
CA ILE A 130 5.20 12.60 -6.32
C ILE A 130 6.46 12.83 -5.48
N ASP A 131 7.59 13.04 -6.13
CA ASP A 131 8.87 13.29 -5.47
C ASP A 131 9.03 14.73 -4.95
N ALA A 132 10.17 15.01 -4.29
CA ALA A 132 10.46 16.29 -3.68
C ALA A 132 10.64 17.45 -4.70
N LEU A 133 10.82 17.15 -6.00
CA LEU A 133 10.90 18.11 -7.09
C LEU A 133 9.58 18.25 -7.86
N ASP A 134 8.48 17.77 -7.29
CA ASP A 134 7.13 17.78 -7.89
C ASP A 134 7.09 17.07 -9.25
N ARG A 135 7.78 15.92 -9.36
CA ARG A 135 7.71 15.03 -10.53
C ARG A 135 6.88 13.81 -10.15
N ALA A 136 6.03 13.36 -11.07
CA ALA A 136 5.33 12.10 -10.90
C ALA A 136 6.21 10.92 -11.34
N TRP A 137 6.23 9.87 -10.55
CA TRP A 137 6.92 8.63 -10.85
C TRP A 137 5.92 7.48 -10.85
N VAL A 138 5.86 6.79 -11.98
CA VAL A 138 5.01 5.62 -12.17
C VAL A 138 5.85 4.37 -12.08
N LEU A 139 5.49 3.48 -11.20
CA LEU A 139 6.09 2.16 -11.07
C LEU A 139 5.22 1.13 -11.78
N ASP A 140 5.73 0.58 -12.87
CA ASP A 140 5.02 -0.37 -13.72
C ASP A 140 5.58 -1.77 -13.48
N THR A 141 4.73 -2.71 -13.10
CA THR A 141 5.11 -4.11 -12.88
C THR A 141 5.35 -4.87 -14.18
N GLY A 142 4.78 -4.39 -15.28
CA GLY A 142 4.71 -5.16 -16.54
C GLY A 142 3.83 -6.40 -16.44
N ARG A 143 3.05 -6.57 -15.35
CA ARG A 143 2.21 -7.73 -15.06
C ARG A 143 0.74 -7.31 -14.96
N VAL A 144 -0.13 -8.11 -15.54
CA VAL A 144 -1.59 -7.92 -15.51
C VAL A 144 -2.28 -9.28 -15.46
N GLN A 145 -3.57 -9.31 -15.16
CA GLN A 145 -4.37 -10.52 -15.19
C GLN A 145 -4.98 -10.76 -16.58
N THR A 146 -4.98 -12.02 -16.98
CA THR A 146 -5.79 -12.50 -18.10
C THR A 146 -7.29 -12.47 -17.73
N PRO A 147 -8.22 -12.56 -18.69
CA PRO A 147 -9.66 -12.58 -18.42
C PRO A 147 -10.14 -13.67 -17.45
N ASN A 148 -9.34 -14.70 -17.20
CA ASN A 148 -9.65 -15.76 -16.23
C ASN A 148 -8.95 -15.54 -14.86
N GLY A 149 -8.40 -14.34 -14.61
CA GLY A 149 -7.77 -13.98 -13.35
C GLY A 149 -6.35 -14.51 -13.15
N THR A 150 -5.69 -15.03 -14.17
CA THR A 150 -4.29 -15.49 -14.08
C THR A 150 -3.35 -14.31 -14.24
N LEU A 151 -2.54 -14.03 -13.19
CA LEU A 151 -1.48 -13.03 -13.26
C LEU A 151 -0.32 -13.54 -14.14
N VAL A 152 -0.03 -12.82 -15.22
CA VAL A 152 1.04 -13.20 -16.15
C VAL A 152 2.42 -12.78 -15.65
N TYR A 153 3.46 -13.47 -16.09
CA TYR A 153 4.84 -13.01 -15.87
C TYR A 153 5.18 -11.83 -16.77
N ALA A 154 6.03 -10.93 -16.25
CA ALA A 154 6.50 -9.80 -17.04
C ALA A 154 7.47 -10.24 -18.15
N THR A 155 7.54 -9.43 -19.20
CA THR A 155 8.53 -9.52 -20.26
C THR A 155 9.47 -8.33 -20.20
N TYR A 156 10.71 -8.48 -20.67
CA TYR A 156 11.66 -7.38 -20.75
C TYR A 156 11.04 -6.13 -21.41
N GLY A 157 11.22 -4.96 -20.78
CA GLY A 157 10.60 -3.69 -21.18
C GLY A 157 9.20 -3.44 -20.56
N GLY A 158 8.56 -4.47 -19.97
CA GLY A 158 7.33 -4.30 -19.20
C GLY A 158 7.58 -3.60 -17.86
N PRO A 159 8.33 -4.23 -16.93
CA PRO A 159 8.65 -3.61 -15.64
C PRO A 159 9.54 -2.38 -15.81
N LYS A 160 9.17 -1.26 -15.18
CA LYS A 160 9.91 -0.01 -15.30
C LYS A 160 9.51 1.02 -14.25
N LEU A 161 10.40 1.96 -13.99
CA LEU A 161 10.14 3.18 -13.26
C LEU A 161 10.14 4.35 -14.27
N VAL A 162 9.08 5.13 -14.33
CA VAL A 162 8.89 6.21 -15.31
C VAL A 162 8.69 7.54 -14.61
N GLY A 163 9.61 8.49 -14.80
CA GLY A 163 9.50 9.85 -14.27
C GLY A 163 8.80 10.79 -15.28
N ILE A 164 7.88 11.60 -14.78
CA ILE A 164 7.07 12.53 -15.56
C ILE A 164 7.19 13.92 -14.94
N ASN A 165 7.59 14.90 -15.74
CA ASN A 165 7.58 16.29 -15.29
C ASN A 165 6.15 16.85 -15.34
N LEU A 166 5.62 17.26 -14.19
CA LEU A 166 4.23 17.75 -14.10
C LEU A 166 3.99 19.08 -14.81
N THR A 167 5.04 19.85 -15.07
CA THR A 167 4.92 21.16 -15.73
C THR A 167 4.61 21.04 -17.22
N ASN A 168 5.19 20.03 -17.89
CA ASN A 168 5.06 19.86 -19.34
C ASN A 168 4.75 18.42 -19.77
N ASN A 169 4.46 17.52 -18.82
CA ASN A 169 4.16 16.11 -19.06
C ASN A 169 5.27 15.36 -19.83
N THR A 170 6.51 15.82 -19.78
CA THR A 170 7.64 15.15 -20.42
C THR A 170 8.05 13.95 -19.60
N ILE A 171 8.13 12.79 -20.23
CA ILE A 171 8.66 11.56 -19.63
C ILE A 171 10.17 11.70 -19.53
N LEU A 172 10.73 11.52 -18.31
CA LEU A 172 12.14 11.74 -18.04
C LEU A 172 12.98 10.47 -18.25
N PHE A 173 12.57 9.34 -17.70
CA PHE A 173 13.34 8.09 -17.72
C PHE A 173 12.45 6.84 -17.63
N PRO A 174 12.48 5.91 -18.58
CA PRO A 174 12.11 4.53 -18.34
C PRO A 174 13.32 3.76 -17.79
N THR A 175 13.17 3.06 -16.67
CA THR A 175 14.22 2.21 -16.07
C THR A 175 13.66 0.82 -15.79
N THR A 176 14.38 -0.23 -16.22
CA THR A 176 13.99 -1.62 -15.94
C THR A 176 14.73 -2.13 -14.72
N VAL A 177 14.00 -2.63 -13.72
CA VAL A 177 14.55 -2.96 -12.39
C VAL A 177 14.14 -4.34 -11.86
N ALA A 178 13.46 -5.21 -12.66
CA ALA A 178 12.79 -6.38 -12.13
C ALA A 178 13.04 -7.66 -12.91
N PHE A 179 12.86 -8.80 -12.23
CA PHE A 179 12.72 -10.14 -12.82
C PHE A 179 11.30 -10.36 -13.37
N PRO A 180 11.08 -11.38 -14.22
CA PRO A 180 9.74 -11.66 -14.77
C PRO A 180 8.67 -11.95 -13.70
N ASP A 181 9.05 -12.52 -12.56
CA ASP A 181 8.21 -12.86 -11.42
C ASP A 181 8.20 -11.79 -10.31
N SER A 182 8.92 -10.69 -10.46
CA SER A 182 8.85 -9.55 -9.55
C SER A 182 7.48 -8.89 -9.60
N TYR A 183 7.06 -8.33 -8.46
CA TYR A 183 5.91 -7.45 -8.38
C TYR A 183 6.36 -6.13 -7.74
N LEU A 184 6.76 -5.18 -8.58
CA LEU A 184 7.20 -3.85 -8.15
C LEU A 184 6.00 -3.13 -7.55
N ASN A 185 6.01 -2.91 -6.22
CA ASN A 185 4.81 -2.43 -5.54
C ASN A 185 4.86 -0.94 -5.22
N ASP A 186 5.71 -0.52 -4.31
CA ASP A 186 5.78 0.89 -3.93
C ASP A 186 7.21 1.42 -4.02
N VAL A 187 7.36 2.76 -4.07
CA VAL A 187 8.65 3.43 -4.28
C VAL A 187 8.77 4.70 -3.43
N ARG A 188 9.97 4.94 -2.90
CA ARG A 188 10.32 6.21 -2.22
C ARG A 188 11.63 6.76 -2.76
N PHE A 189 11.75 8.08 -2.73
CA PHE A 189 12.84 8.84 -3.35
C PHE A 189 13.63 9.64 -2.32
N ASP A 190 14.95 9.55 -2.41
CA ASP A 190 15.90 10.45 -1.75
C ASP A 190 16.71 11.15 -2.83
N LEU A 191 16.45 12.44 -3.04
CA LEU A 191 17.05 13.24 -4.11
C LEU A 191 18.25 14.05 -3.63
N ARG A 192 18.68 13.85 -2.39
CA ARG A 192 19.90 14.51 -1.87
C ARG A 192 21.11 14.15 -2.73
N LYS A 193 21.94 15.15 -3.06
CA LYS A 193 23.05 14.98 -4.00
C LYS A 193 24.17 14.05 -3.54
N ASN A 194 24.29 13.85 -2.22
CA ASN A 194 25.34 13.06 -1.62
C ASN A 194 25.00 11.56 -1.42
N VAL A 195 23.81 11.13 -1.83
CA VAL A 195 23.35 9.75 -1.61
C VAL A 195 23.77 8.78 -2.70
N THR A 196 24.12 9.27 -3.90
CA THR A 196 24.66 8.47 -5.00
C THR A 196 25.81 9.18 -5.69
N ALA A 197 26.66 8.40 -6.40
CA ALA A 197 27.77 8.96 -7.18
C ALA A 197 27.29 9.86 -8.33
N SER A 198 26.11 9.60 -8.89
CA SER A 198 25.53 10.44 -9.94
C SER A 198 25.08 11.82 -9.46
N GLY A 199 24.83 11.99 -8.15
CA GLY A 199 24.28 13.21 -7.56
C GLY A 199 22.85 13.51 -7.98
N LYS A 200 22.10 12.52 -8.53
CA LYS A 200 20.72 12.69 -9.01
C LYS A 200 19.69 12.06 -8.09
N GLY A 201 20.14 11.46 -6.98
CA GLY A 201 19.29 10.78 -6.02
C GLY A 201 19.08 9.29 -6.31
N VAL A 202 18.31 8.66 -5.45
CA VAL A 202 18.06 7.23 -5.43
C VAL A 202 16.58 6.95 -5.25
N ALA A 203 16.09 5.88 -5.87
CA ALA A 203 14.80 5.28 -5.59
C ALA A 203 14.97 3.96 -4.83
N TYR A 204 14.11 3.71 -3.85
CA TYR A 204 13.96 2.44 -3.13
C TYR A 204 12.60 1.85 -3.49
N ILE A 205 12.59 0.59 -3.93
CA ILE A 205 11.38 -0.08 -4.43
C ILE A 205 11.20 -1.40 -3.70
N THR A 206 9.99 -1.68 -3.24
CA THR A 206 9.60 -2.98 -2.69
C THR A 206 9.17 -3.94 -3.78
N ASP A 207 9.48 -5.22 -3.59
CA ASP A 207 9.03 -6.33 -4.44
C ASP A 207 8.15 -7.27 -3.61
N SER A 208 6.82 -7.19 -3.83
CA SER A 208 5.81 -7.93 -3.05
C SER A 208 5.36 -9.23 -3.71
N SER A 209 6.10 -9.72 -4.70
CA SER A 209 5.80 -10.94 -5.48
C SER A 209 5.25 -12.08 -4.63
N VAL A 210 4.11 -12.63 -5.05
CA VAL A 210 3.50 -13.82 -4.43
C VAL A 210 4.23 -15.11 -4.77
N GLU A 211 5.13 -15.07 -5.75
CA GLU A 211 6.03 -16.17 -6.12
C GLU A 211 7.27 -16.24 -5.22
N GLY A 212 7.43 -15.28 -4.28
CA GLY A 212 8.51 -15.26 -3.32
C GLY A 212 9.78 -14.52 -3.78
N ARG A 213 9.69 -13.70 -4.83
CA ARG A 213 10.80 -12.84 -5.31
C ARG A 213 10.95 -11.55 -4.46
N ASN A 214 10.65 -11.62 -3.19
CA ASN A 214 10.60 -10.47 -2.30
C ASN A 214 12.00 -9.91 -2.03
N GLY A 215 12.11 -8.58 -2.00
CA GLY A 215 13.36 -7.86 -1.76
C GLY A 215 13.16 -6.36 -1.80
N ILE A 216 14.26 -5.63 -1.62
CA ILE A 216 14.31 -4.17 -1.82
C ILE A 216 15.21 -3.89 -3.02
N ILE A 217 14.69 -3.16 -3.99
CA ILE A 217 15.42 -2.74 -5.19
C ILE A 217 15.85 -1.30 -5.02
N ILE A 218 17.09 -1.00 -5.40
CA ILE A 218 17.67 0.33 -5.36
C ILE A 218 17.99 0.76 -6.79
N VAL A 219 17.70 2.02 -7.13
CA VAL A 219 17.97 2.60 -8.46
C VAL A 219 18.66 3.93 -8.31
N ASP A 220 19.87 4.07 -8.88
CA ASP A 220 20.51 5.37 -9.07
C ASP A 220 19.79 6.14 -10.19
N LEU A 221 19.14 7.25 -9.86
CA LEU A 221 18.32 8.02 -10.79
C LEU A 221 19.11 8.75 -11.87
N GLY A 222 20.42 8.85 -11.74
CA GLY A 222 21.28 9.49 -12.74
C GLY A 222 21.84 8.53 -13.79
N THR A 223 22.14 7.30 -13.38
CA THR A 223 22.72 6.26 -14.24
C THR A 223 21.68 5.25 -14.74
N GLY A 224 20.59 5.07 -13.99
CA GLY A 224 19.62 3.98 -14.20
C GLY A 224 20.13 2.61 -13.74
N GLU A 225 21.33 2.56 -13.14
CA GLU A 225 21.83 1.31 -12.53
C GLU A 225 20.95 0.92 -11.36
N SER A 226 20.65 -0.38 -11.27
CA SER A 226 19.84 -0.93 -10.19
C SER A 226 20.45 -2.19 -9.61
N TRP A 227 20.19 -2.42 -8.32
CA TRP A 227 20.62 -3.62 -7.60
C TRP A 227 19.57 -4.00 -6.55
N ARG A 228 19.72 -5.19 -5.97
CA ARG A 228 18.78 -5.72 -4.97
C ARG A 228 19.49 -6.02 -3.67
N HIS A 229 18.78 -5.82 -2.57
CA HIS A 229 19.13 -6.30 -1.24
C HIS A 229 17.98 -7.06 -0.62
N LEU A 230 18.30 -7.86 0.39
CA LEU A 230 17.36 -8.65 1.19
C LEU A 230 16.53 -9.62 0.35
N ASP A 231 17.08 -10.11 -0.76
CA ASP A 231 16.37 -11.01 -1.68
C ASP A 231 15.96 -12.30 -0.95
N GLY A 232 14.66 -12.49 -0.74
CA GLY A 232 14.12 -13.62 0.01
C GLY A 232 14.40 -13.63 1.51
N HIS A 233 14.93 -12.55 2.10
CA HIS A 233 15.13 -12.44 3.55
C HIS A 233 13.78 -12.48 4.31
N PRO A 234 13.73 -13.10 5.53
CA PRO A 234 12.46 -13.16 6.29
C PRO A 234 11.75 -11.82 6.53
N SER A 235 12.48 -10.71 6.65
CA SER A 235 11.89 -9.38 6.86
C SER A 235 11.11 -8.82 5.67
N VAL A 236 11.34 -9.33 4.46
CA VAL A 236 10.63 -8.92 3.23
C VAL A 236 9.58 -9.93 2.80
N ARG A 237 9.50 -11.07 3.51
CA ARG A 237 8.53 -12.14 3.24
C ARG A 237 7.28 -12.00 4.08
N PRO A 238 6.16 -12.61 3.66
CA PRO A 238 5.00 -12.76 4.53
C PRO A 238 5.37 -13.56 5.78
N GLU A 239 4.71 -13.23 6.89
CA GLU A 239 4.84 -13.95 8.16
C GLU A 239 4.28 -15.37 8.01
N GLN A 240 5.06 -16.36 8.42
CA GLN A 240 4.66 -17.75 8.26
C GLN A 240 3.44 -18.08 9.13
N GLN A 241 2.43 -18.67 8.51
CA GLN A 241 1.18 -19.09 9.16
C GLN A 241 0.35 -17.93 9.77
N TYR A 242 0.63 -16.68 9.38
CA TYR A 242 -0.18 -15.56 9.79
C TYR A 242 -1.50 -15.51 9.01
N LEU A 243 -2.60 -15.46 9.75
CA LEU A 243 -3.95 -15.28 9.21
C LEU A 243 -4.54 -14.01 9.81
N SER A 244 -4.72 -13.00 8.97
CA SER A 244 -5.38 -11.77 9.37
C SER A 244 -6.90 -11.91 9.41
N PHE A 245 -7.55 -10.98 10.10
CA PHE A 245 -9.00 -10.89 10.16
C PHE A 245 -9.42 -9.48 9.72
N GLN A 246 -10.27 -9.45 8.71
CA GLN A 246 -10.86 -8.22 8.18
C GLN A 246 -12.36 -8.24 8.47
N TRP A 247 -12.88 -7.22 9.13
CA TRP A 247 -14.30 -7.18 9.55
C TRP A 247 -14.75 -8.44 10.31
N GLY A 248 -13.86 -9.00 11.11
CA GLY A 248 -14.11 -10.24 11.86
C GLY A 248 -14.09 -11.53 11.03
N VAL A 249 -13.70 -11.45 9.75
CA VAL A 249 -13.64 -12.61 8.84
C VAL A 249 -12.17 -12.93 8.51
N PRO A 250 -11.75 -14.21 8.55
CA PRO A 250 -10.38 -14.61 8.21
C PRO A 250 -10.11 -14.37 6.71
N LEU A 251 -8.95 -13.76 6.43
CA LEU A 251 -8.50 -13.44 5.09
C LEU A 251 -7.60 -14.54 4.52
N TYR A 252 -8.12 -15.35 3.61
CA TYR A 252 -7.36 -16.33 2.87
C TYR A 252 -7.05 -15.83 1.45
N ALA A 253 -5.85 -16.17 0.95
CA ALA A 253 -5.56 -16.04 -0.47
C ALA A 253 -6.26 -17.16 -1.25
N ASN A 254 -6.95 -16.79 -2.31
CA ASN A 254 -7.74 -17.70 -3.14
C ASN A 254 -7.37 -17.53 -4.63
N ASN A 255 -6.30 -18.14 -5.04
CA ASN A 255 -5.85 -18.12 -6.42
C ASN A 255 -6.55 -19.22 -7.23
N ALA A 256 -7.02 -18.89 -8.43
CA ALA A 256 -7.69 -19.83 -9.32
C ALA A 256 -6.87 -21.12 -9.53
N GLY A 257 -7.50 -22.27 -9.26
CA GLY A 257 -6.88 -23.59 -9.44
C GLY A 257 -5.86 -24.00 -8.36
N LYS A 258 -5.71 -23.21 -7.28
CA LYS A 258 -4.84 -23.54 -6.14
C LYS A 258 -5.68 -23.74 -4.86
N PRO A 259 -5.20 -24.55 -3.90
CA PRO A 259 -5.81 -24.60 -2.57
C PRO A 259 -5.77 -23.22 -1.90
N PHE A 260 -6.69 -22.98 -0.98
CA PHE A 260 -6.62 -21.81 -0.10
C PHE A 260 -5.29 -21.75 0.62
N GLY A 261 -4.72 -20.55 0.69
CA GLY A 261 -3.46 -20.28 1.36
C GLY A 261 -3.53 -19.05 2.25
N TYR A 262 -2.44 -18.80 2.94
CA TYR A 262 -2.23 -17.54 3.62
C TYR A 262 -1.94 -16.44 2.60
N ASN A 263 -2.17 -15.18 3.01
CA ASN A 263 -1.73 -14.04 2.21
C ASN A 263 -0.21 -14.13 2.00
N SER A 264 0.22 -14.18 0.74
CA SER A 264 1.62 -14.38 0.34
C SER A 264 2.28 -13.13 -0.24
N PHE A 265 1.65 -11.96 -0.12
CA PHE A 265 2.28 -10.70 -0.52
C PHE A 265 3.44 -10.38 0.40
N GLY A 266 4.60 -10.13 -0.19
CA GLY A 266 5.83 -9.75 0.52
C GLY A 266 5.90 -8.27 0.83
N ALA A 267 7.15 -7.73 0.89
CA ALA A 267 7.43 -6.33 1.19
C ALA A 267 6.68 -5.40 0.24
N ASP A 268 5.90 -4.49 0.82
CA ASP A 268 4.95 -3.63 0.14
C ASP A 268 5.09 -2.20 0.65
N GLY A 269 4.37 -1.84 1.72
CA GLY A 269 4.47 -0.54 2.34
C GLY A 269 5.92 -0.16 2.66
N ILE A 270 6.32 1.03 2.19
CA ILE A 270 7.69 1.54 2.29
C ILE A 270 7.66 3.02 2.64
N SER A 271 8.54 3.45 3.55
CA SER A 271 8.73 4.86 3.90
C SER A 271 10.19 5.15 4.25
N LEU A 272 10.67 6.35 3.95
CA LEU A 272 11.92 6.86 4.47
C LEU A 272 11.71 7.52 5.84
N SER A 273 12.75 7.65 6.65
CA SER A 273 12.74 8.61 7.77
C SER A 273 12.80 10.05 7.24
N ALA A 274 12.41 11.03 8.07
CA ALA A 274 12.38 12.44 7.66
C ALA A 274 13.75 13.00 7.25
N ASP A 275 14.84 12.43 7.77
CA ASP A 275 16.22 12.74 7.40
C ASP A 275 16.75 11.87 6.23
N GLY A 276 15.99 10.88 5.78
CA GLY A 276 16.37 9.94 4.71
C GLY A 276 17.42 8.90 5.12
N GLU A 277 17.80 8.82 6.40
CA GLU A 277 18.86 7.90 6.85
C GLU A 277 18.37 6.49 7.16
N SER A 278 17.07 6.26 7.23
CA SER A 278 16.46 4.95 7.44
C SER A 278 15.35 4.69 6.44
N LEU A 279 15.26 3.44 5.97
CA LEU A 279 14.13 2.92 5.20
C LEU A 279 13.32 1.99 6.10
N PHE A 280 12.00 2.17 6.11
CA PHE A 280 11.04 1.33 6.81
C PHE A 280 10.19 0.56 5.80
N TRP A 281 9.85 -0.69 6.11
CA TRP A 281 8.99 -1.52 5.26
C TRP A 281 8.23 -2.57 6.06
N LYS A 282 7.18 -3.10 5.43
CA LYS A 282 6.40 -4.23 5.92
C LYS A 282 5.94 -5.10 4.75
N ALA A 283 5.82 -6.40 4.96
CA ALA A 283 5.09 -7.26 4.04
C ALA A 283 3.58 -7.19 4.32
N VAL A 284 2.72 -7.15 3.28
CA VAL A 284 1.26 -7.17 3.48
C VAL A 284 0.82 -8.41 4.23
N GLY A 285 1.49 -9.54 3.99
CA GLY A 285 1.23 -10.79 4.70
C GLY A 285 1.85 -10.86 6.10
N SER A 286 2.12 -9.72 6.77
CA SER A 286 2.77 -9.67 8.08
C SER A 286 2.29 -8.49 8.92
N ARG A 287 2.50 -8.56 10.23
CA ARG A 287 2.33 -7.45 11.18
C ARG A 287 3.63 -6.75 11.56
N TYR A 288 4.79 -7.33 11.22
CA TYR A 288 6.08 -6.83 11.67
C TYR A 288 6.57 -5.66 10.82
N LEU A 289 6.94 -4.58 11.51
CA LEU A 289 7.62 -3.43 10.93
C LEU A 289 9.14 -3.60 11.04
N PHE A 290 9.84 -3.36 9.94
CA PHE A 290 11.29 -3.41 9.88
C PHE A 290 11.87 -2.09 9.39
N SER A 291 13.12 -1.82 9.74
CA SER A 291 13.92 -0.74 9.15
C SER A 291 15.38 -1.14 8.95
N ILE A 292 16.06 -0.34 8.11
CA ILE A 292 17.49 -0.47 7.83
C ILE A 292 18.08 0.92 7.56
N PRO A 293 19.35 1.19 7.96
CA PRO A 293 20.04 2.39 7.51
C PRO A 293 20.17 2.41 5.97
N THR A 294 19.72 3.46 5.31
CA THR A 294 19.71 3.58 3.84
C THR A 294 21.09 3.45 3.22
N ALA A 295 22.14 3.84 3.95
CA ALA A 295 23.54 3.64 3.53
C ALA A 295 23.87 2.16 3.26
N ARG A 296 23.24 1.21 3.96
CA ARG A 296 23.45 -0.23 3.75
C ARG A 296 22.82 -0.73 2.45
N LEU A 297 21.71 -0.12 2.06
CA LEU A 297 21.04 -0.43 0.80
C LEU A 297 21.74 0.20 -0.41
N ARG A 298 22.35 1.38 -0.22
CA ARG A 298 23.12 2.07 -1.28
C ARG A 298 24.49 1.43 -1.56
N ASP A 299 25.02 0.66 -0.62
CA ASP A 299 26.26 -0.11 -0.84
C ASP A 299 25.96 -1.32 -1.74
N ASN A 300 26.64 -1.45 -2.87
CA ASN A 300 26.55 -2.59 -3.80
C ASN A 300 27.88 -3.37 -3.91
N SER A 301 28.77 -3.24 -2.93
CA SER A 301 30.02 -4.00 -2.83
C SER A 301 29.77 -5.50 -2.62
N ALA A 302 30.79 -6.32 -2.80
CA ALA A 302 30.68 -7.78 -2.72
C ALA A 302 30.19 -8.31 -1.35
N THR A 303 30.31 -7.54 -0.27
CA THR A 303 29.87 -7.92 1.09
C THR A 303 28.61 -7.18 1.53
N SER A 304 28.06 -6.32 0.69
CA SER A 304 26.96 -5.42 1.03
C SER A 304 25.71 -6.16 1.51
N GLU A 305 25.38 -7.31 0.91
CA GLU A 305 24.20 -8.09 1.29
C GLU A 305 24.28 -8.59 2.74
N VAL A 306 25.40 -9.16 3.15
CA VAL A 306 25.61 -9.63 4.54
C VAL A 306 25.54 -8.46 5.53
N MET A 307 26.11 -7.32 5.15
CA MET A 307 26.09 -6.10 5.97
C MET A 307 24.69 -5.50 6.06
N ALA A 308 23.91 -5.57 4.98
CA ALA A 308 22.51 -5.14 4.97
C ALA A 308 21.66 -6.02 5.88
N GLN A 309 21.72 -7.34 5.73
CA GLN A 309 21.00 -8.29 6.57
C GLN A 309 21.29 -8.09 8.06
N GLY A 310 22.58 -7.88 8.41
CA GLY A 310 23.00 -7.65 9.80
C GLY A 310 22.59 -6.29 10.40
N ALA A 311 22.09 -5.37 9.58
CA ALA A 311 21.70 -4.02 10.00
C ALA A 311 20.18 -3.83 10.13
N ILE A 312 19.39 -4.88 9.89
CA ILE A 312 17.94 -4.82 10.01
C ILE A 312 17.53 -4.66 11.47
N THR A 313 16.62 -3.71 11.71
CA THR A 313 15.94 -3.54 13.00
C THR A 313 14.50 -4.01 12.88
N ASN A 314 14.07 -4.89 13.79
CA ASN A 314 12.68 -5.30 13.93
C ASN A 314 12.02 -4.45 15.03
N HIS A 315 10.98 -3.69 14.67
CA HIS A 315 10.24 -2.81 15.57
C HIS A 315 9.03 -3.49 16.24
N GLY A 316 8.83 -4.77 16.00
CA GLY A 316 7.67 -5.51 16.52
C GLY A 316 6.44 -5.39 15.63
N GLN A 317 5.30 -5.75 16.21
CA GLN A 317 4.02 -5.80 15.50
C GLN A 317 3.30 -4.46 15.58
N THR A 318 2.93 -3.90 14.43
CA THR A 318 2.16 -2.65 14.29
C THR A 318 0.85 -2.87 13.51
N GLY A 319 0.35 -4.11 13.44
CA GLY A 319 -0.84 -4.49 12.67
C GLY A 319 -0.53 -4.75 11.20
N GLN A 320 -1.46 -5.41 10.51
CA GLN A 320 -1.36 -5.62 9.07
C GLN A 320 -1.61 -4.33 8.32
N SER A 321 -0.79 -4.04 7.32
CA SER A 321 -0.93 -2.85 6.47
C SER A 321 -0.44 -3.11 5.06
N ASP A 322 -0.94 -2.29 4.15
CA ASP A 322 -0.44 -2.10 2.79
C ASP A 322 0.54 -0.91 2.77
N GLY A 323 0.25 0.18 2.07
CA GLY A 323 1.11 1.32 1.91
C GLY A 323 1.51 2.07 3.19
N PHE A 324 2.58 2.84 3.09
CA PHE A 324 3.12 3.73 4.12
C PHE A 324 3.27 5.16 3.61
N GLU A 325 3.29 6.11 4.53
CA GLU A 325 3.65 7.50 4.24
C GLU A 325 4.26 8.16 5.49
N LEU A 326 4.93 9.28 5.29
CA LEU A 326 5.70 10.01 6.29
C LEU A 326 5.26 11.47 6.35
N ASP A 327 5.34 12.09 7.54
CA ASP A 327 5.23 13.54 7.69
C ASP A 327 6.51 14.17 8.26
N SER A 328 6.54 15.51 8.30
CA SER A 328 7.67 16.29 8.81
C SER A 328 7.92 16.14 10.32
N ASN A 329 6.98 15.57 11.06
CA ASN A 329 7.17 15.19 12.46
C ASN A 329 7.92 13.85 12.61
N GLY A 330 8.15 13.15 11.49
CA GLY A 330 8.80 11.85 11.46
C GLY A 330 7.86 10.69 11.78
N TYR A 331 6.55 10.90 11.80
CA TYR A 331 5.56 9.85 11.98
C TYR A 331 5.38 9.07 10.68
N ILE A 332 5.42 7.74 10.78
CA ILE A 332 5.17 6.84 9.64
C ILE A 332 3.74 6.32 9.75
N TYR A 333 2.89 6.80 8.84
CA TYR A 333 1.50 6.38 8.73
C TYR A 333 1.40 5.04 8.03
N HIS A 334 0.49 4.20 8.50
CA HIS A 334 0.19 2.90 7.90
C HIS A 334 -1.29 2.56 8.09
N GLY A 335 -1.87 1.79 7.17
CA GLY A 335 -3.18 1.19 7.38
C GLY A 335 -3.09 0.15 8.50
N ASN A 336 -4.14 0.05 9.33
CA ASN A 336 -4.35 -1.08 10.23
C ASN A 336 -5.64 -1.77 9.80
N MET A 337 -5.50 -2.72 8.88
CA MET A 337 -6.63 -3.37 8.20
C MET A 337 -7.50 -4.16 9.16
N GLU A 338 -6.89 -4.76 10.20
CA GLU A 338 -7.61 -5.56 11.20
C GLU A 338 -8.51 -4.71 12.11
N GLN A 339 -8.28 -3.39 12.15
CA GLN A 339 -9.02 -2.45 13.00
C GLN A 339 -9.80 -1.39 12.23
N ASN A 340 -9.81 -1.42 10.90
CA ASN A 340 -10.38 -0.35 10.06
C ASN A 340 -9.85 1.02 10.44
N ALA A 341 -8.53 1.14 10.50
CA ALA A 341 -7.85 2.29 11.07
C ALA A 341 -6.63 2.71 10.26
N ILE A 342 -6.19 3.93 10.51
CA ILE A 342 -4.86 4.42 10.18
C ILE A 342 -4.10 4.55 11.48
N GLY A 343 -2.95 3.90 11.59
CA GLY A 343 -1.99 4.08 12.65
C GLY A 343 -0.84 4.98 12.25
N PHE A 344 -0.07 5.41 13.21
CA PHE A 344 1.25 5.97 12.97
C PHE A 344 2.28 5.40 13.94
N PHE A 345 3.42 5.04 13.40
CA PHE A 345 4.59 4.64 14.15
C PHE A 345 5.50 5.83 14.38
N ASN A 346 5.96 6.02 15.62
CA ASN A 346 6.94 7.05 15.97
C ASN A 346 8.32 6.40 16.15
N PRO A 347 9.26 6.56 15.20
CA PRO A 347 10.58 5.96 15.29
C PRO A 347 11.42 6.47 16.46
N ALA A 348 11.16 7.69 16.94
CA ALA A 348 11.94 8.31 18.03
C ALA A 348 11.77 7.60 19.39
N ASN A 349 10.62 6.95 19.62
CA ASN A 349 10.34 6.25 20.87
C ASN A 349 9.80 4.81 20.67
N GLY A 350 9.66 4.35 19.44
CA GLY A 350 9.20 3.01 19.12
C GLY A 350 7.70 2.75 19.41
N THR A 351 6.88 3.79 19.54
CA THR A 351 5.44 3.64 19.81
C THR A 351 4.64 3.59 18.52
N ASP A 352 3.64 2.71 18.50
CA ASP A 352 2.62 2.63 17.45
C ASP A 352 1.26 2.99 18.05
N GLN A 353 0.48 3.86 17.37
CA GLN A 353 -0.78 4.39 17.88
C GLN A 353 -1.81 4.49 16.75
N ILE A 354 -3.08 4.25 17.09
CA ILE A 354 -4.19 4.53 16.18
C ILE A 354 -4.40 6.04 16.10
N TYR A 355 -4.36 6.58 14.89
CA TYR A 355 -4.61 7.99 14.60
C TYR A 355 -6.08 8.25 14.26
N VAL A 356 -6.62 7.49 13.33
CA VAL A 356 -8.03 7.56 12.95
C VAL A 356 -8.61 6.15 12.75
N ARG A 357 -9.83 5.95 13.21
CA ARG A 357 -10.59 4.73 13.02
C ARG A 357 -11.99 5.06 12.54
N ASP A 358 -12.42 4.39 11.48
CA ASP A 358 -13.77 4.53 10.94
C ASP A 358 -14.14 3.25 10.16
N PRO A 359 -15.35 2.70 10.28
CA PRO A 359 -15.80 1.55 9.47
C PRO A 359 -15.70 1.76 7.96
N LEU A 360 -15.65 3.00 7.48
CA LEU A 360 -15.39 3.31 6.06
C LEU A 360 -13.95 3.00 5.64
N ILE A 361 -13.01 2.88 6.58
CA ILE A 361 -11.62 2.55 6.29
C ILE A 361 -11.52 1.03 6.10
N ASN A 362 -11.85 0.57 4.89
CA ASN A 362 -11.68 -0.82 4.50
C ASN A 362 -10.58 -0.92 3.43
N TRP A 363 -9.45 -1.50 3.80
CA TRP A 363 -8.24 -1.64 3.01
C TRP A 363 -7.69 -0.31 2.50
N VAL A 364 -6.91 0.36 3.34
CA VAL A 364 -6.09 1.49 2.91
C VAL A 364 -4.88 0.93 2.14
N ASP A 365 -4.84 1.19 0.85
CA ASP A 365 -3.80 0.70 -0.05
C ASP A 365 -2.60 1.67 -0.09
N THR A 366 -2.84 2.93 -0.44
CA THR A 366 -1.79 3.94 -0.60
C THR A 366 -2.11 5.21 0.15
N PHE A 367 -1.04 5.87 0.61
CA PHE A 367 -1.08 7.20 1.23
C PHE A 367 -0.29 8.21 0.41
N SER A 368 -0.64 9.49 0.57
CA SER A 368 0.17 10.63 0.12
C SER A 368 -0.01 11.82 1.04
N THR A 369 1.07 12.39 1.53
CA THR A 369 1.04 13.67 2.25
C THR A 369 0.97 14.83 1.28
N GLY A 370 0.01 15.75 1.51
CA GLY A 370 -0.10 17.00 0.77
C GLY A 370 0.73 18.12 1.40
N THR A 371 1.02 19.15 0.61
CA THR A 371 1.60 20.41 1.11
C THR A 371 0.58 21.27 1.86
N ASP A 372 -0.69 20.90 1.79
CA ASP A 372 -1.82 21.51 2.48
C ASP A 372 -2.02 21.01 3.93
N GLY A 373 -1.14 20.14 4.42
CA GLY A 373 -1.21 19.60 5.77
C GLY A 373 -2.20 18.45 5.94
N TYR A 374 -2.55 17.76 4.86
CA TYR A 374 -3.43 16.60 4.88
C TYR A 374 -2.71 15.31 4.50
N LEU A 375 -3.16 14.22 5.09
CA LEU A 375 -2.86 12.85 4.68
C LEU A 375 -4.01 12.34 3.81
N TYR A 376 -3.72 12.07 2.54
CA TYR A 376 -4.65 11.49 1.57
C TYR A 376 -4.45 9.98 1.52
N PHE A 377 -5.52 9.22 1.32
CA PHE A 377 -5.44 7.76 1.21
C PHE A 377 -6.59 7.16 0.41
N THR A 378 -6.29 6.07 -0.29
CA THR A 378 -7.29 5.26 -1.00
C THR A 378 -7.91 4.23 -0.07
N VAL A 379 -9.20 3.97 -0.28
CA VAL A 379 -9.94 2.88 0.36
C VAL A 379 -10.61 2.07 -0.74
N ASN A 380 -10.16 0.83 -0.95
CA ASN A 380 -10.51 0.08 -2.16
C ASN A 380 -11.18 -1.29 -1.92
N GLN A 381 -11.32 -1.74 -0.67
CA GLN A 381 -11.99 -3.01 -0.35
C GLN A 381 -11.31 -4.22 -1.03
N LEU A 382 -9.97 -4.24 -1.13
CA LEU A 382 -9.24 -5.32 -1.82
C LEU A 382 -9.57 -6.71 -1.23
N ASP A 383 -9.76 -6.80 0.09
CA ASP A 383 -10.14 -8.01 0.81
C ASP A 383 -11.50 -8.61 0.37
N PHE A 384 -12.37 -7.82 -0.25
CA PHE A 384 -13.64 -8.27 -0.83
C PHE A 384 -13.51 -8.72 -2.29
N GLY A 385 -12.34 -8.58 -2.89
CA GLY A 385 -12.06 -9.05 -4.23
C GLY A 385 -12.09 -10.57 -4.37
N PRO A 386 -12.24 -11.11 -5.61
CA PRO A 386 -12.35 -12.55 -5.86
C PRO A 386 -11.08 -13.34 -5.51
N GLY A 387 -9.92 -12.68 -5.40
CA GLY A 387 -8.65 -13.29 -5.00
C GLY A 387 -8.52 -13.59 -3.50
N PHE A 388 -9.50 -13.18 -2.70
CA PHE A 388 -9.49 -13.35 -1.26
C PHE A 388 -10.75 -14.09 -0.78
N TYR A 389 -10.76 -14.52 0.46
CA TYR A 389 -11.84 -15.27 1.11
C TYR A 389 -11.81 -16.78 0.91
N SER A 390 -12.55 -17.45 1.80
CA SER A 390 -12.60 -18.90 1.92
C SER A 390 -13.35 -19.65 0.82
N ASN A 391 -13.90 -18.95 -0.18
CA ASN A 391 -14.50 -19.58 -1.36
C ASN A 391 -14.13 -18.75 -2.58
N ALA A 392 -13.65 -19.40 -3.65
CA ALA A 392 -13.58 -18.79 -4.97
C ALA A 392 -14.95 -18.20 -5.27
N GLY A 393 -15.12 -16.96 -4.89
CA GLY A 393 -16.43 -16.34 -4.84
C GLY A 393 -16.56 -15.18 -5.80
N PRO A 394 -17.78 -14.69 -5.97
CA PRO A 394 -17.99 -13.47 -6.73
C PRO A 394 -17.25 -12.31 -6.07
N ASP A 395 -16.89 -11.35 -6.87
CA ASP A 395 -16.45 -10.05 -6.39
C ASP A 395 -17.53 -9.45 -5.47
N ARG A 396 -17.13 -9.10 -4.25
CA ARG A 396 -18.01 -8.55 -3.20
C ARG A 396 -17.73 -7.08 -2.92
N ARG A 397 -16.76 -6.50 -3.61
CA ARG A 397 -16.49 -5.07 -3.53
C ARG A 397 -17.72 -4.30 -3.98
N VAL A 398 -18.02 -3.20 -3.29
CA VAL A 398 -19.19 -2.34 -3.59
C VAL A 398 -18.68 -0.97 -4.02
N LYS A 399 -18.99 -0.61 -5.26
CA LYS A 399 -18.70 0.74 -5.79
C LYS A 399 -19.63 1.79 -5.20
N PRO A 400 -19.20 3.05 -5.07
CA PRO A 400 -17.88 3.55 -5.45
C PRO A 400 -16.79 3.22 -4.43
N TRP A 401 -15.53 3.13 -4.88
CA TRP A 401 -14.38 3.22 -3.99
C TRP A 401 -14.05 4.69 -3.72
N ALA A 402 -13.15 4.98 -2.78
CA ALA A 402 -12.96 6.35 -2.34
C ALA A 402 -11.50 6.74 -2.12
N VAL A 403 -11.23 8.04 -2.29
CA VAL A 403 -10.12 8.73 -1.62
C VAL A 403 -10.69 9.57 -0.51
N PHE A 404 -10.13 9.41 0.67
CA PHE A 404 -10.34 10.30 1.80
C PHE A 404 -9.08 11.07 2.12
N ARG A 405 -9.23 12.13 2.92
CA ARG A 405 -8.11 12.80 3.59
C ARG A 405 -8.46 13.13 5.04
N VAL A 406 -7.43 13.25 5.86
CA VAL A 406 -7.50 13.72 7.24
C VAL A 406 -6.39 14.74 7.49
N PRO A 407 -6.56 15.74 8.38
CA PRO A 407 -5.48 16.65 8.71
C PRO A 407 -4.32 15.88 9.34
N LEU A 408 -3.07 16.27 9.03
CA LEU A 408 -1.90 15.72 9.70
C LEU A 408 -1.83 16.22 11.15
N PRO A 409 -1.50 15.36 12.13
CA PRO A 409 -1.38 15.79 13.52
C PRO A 409 -0.20 16.76 13.69
N TYR A 410 -0.27 17.60 14.69
CA TYR A 410 0.81 18.52 15.12
C TYR A 410 1.37 19.38 14.00
N ASN A 411 0.52 19.82 13.06
CA ASN A 411 0.89 20.60 11.89
C ASN A 411 1.95 19.92 11.01
N GLY A 412 1.91 18.62 10.90
CA GLY A 412 2.76 17.85 9.97
C GLY A 412 2.57 18.31 8.52
N THR A 413 3.62 18.17 7.73
CA THR A 413 3.63 18.50 6.30
C THR A 413 4.39 17.44 5.52
N LYS A 414 4.31 17.51 4.18
CA LYS A 414 5.10 16.66 3.29
C LYS A 414 6.60 16.84 3.53
N VAL A 415 7.34 15.73 3.56
CA VAL A 415 8.81 15.73 3.63
C VAL A 415 9.39 15.82 2.23
N LEU A 416 10.37 16.70 2.05
CA LEU A 416 11.06 16.93 0.78
C LEU A 416 12.55 16.60 0.95
N LEU A 417 12.94 15.37 0.58
CA LEU A 417 14.34 14.92 0.58
C LEU A 417 15.02 15.31 -0.75
N CYS A 418 15.60 16.54 -0.82
CA CYS A 418 16.28 17.06 -2.03
C CYS A 418 17.46 17.98 -1.71
#